data_917cd04f359b5980d37a924473eff565
#
_entry.id   917cd04f359b5980d37a924473eff565
#
_cell.length_a   1.000
_cell.length_b   1.000
_cell.length_c   1.000
_cell.angle_alpha   90.00
_cell.angle_beta   90.00
_cell.angle_gamma   90.00
#
_symmetry.space_group_name_H-M   'P 1'
#
loop_
_entity.id
_entity.type
_entity.pdbx_description
1 polymer ?
#
loop_
_entity_poly.entity_id
_entity_poly.type
_entity_poly.pdbx_seq_one_letter_code
_entity_poly.pdbx_strand_id
1 'polypeptide(L)'
;MIDEGTFPYEIRWMKPGEWNETMDMVWRTFMRFEAEDYTQEGISNFHAFLYDGALRRWYLEGKYLILVALHEGKVVGEISVRNGNFISLLFVEEAYHRKGIGRELLRRMAEYMKEERHEIYMTVKAAPYAVGFYRKLGFRVSRPEEEISGIRVTSMEKFL
;
A
#
# COMPACT_ATOMS: atom_id res chain seq x y z
N MET A 1 33.63 1.45 -3.35
CA MET A 1 33.00 1.89 -2.11
C MET A 1 31.49 1.83 -2.25
N ILE A 2 30.85 1.18 -1.30
CA ILE A 2 29.38 1.15 -1.30
C ILE A 2 28.91 2.43 -0.63
N ASP A 3 28.09 3.17 -1.32
CA ASP A 3 27.43 4.32 -0.75
C ASP A 3 26.24 3.83 0.08
N GLU A 4 26.45 3.69 1.38
CA GLU A 4 25.41 3.21 2.30
C GLU A 4 24.20 4.12 2.39
N GLY A 5 24.33 5.36 1.94
CA GLY A 5 23.24 6.33 1.92
C GLY A 5 22.40 6.26 0.64
N THR A 6 22.80 5.47 -0.35
CA THR A 6 22.13 5.46 -1.64
C THR A 6 20.84 4.67 -1.60
N PHE A 7 19.73 5.35 -1.91
CA PHE A 7 18.44 4.73 -2.13
C PHE A 7 18.15 4.87 -3.62
N PRO A 8 18.38 3.80 -4.42
CA PRO A 8 18.36 3.91 -5.88
C PRO A 8 16.97 3.93 -6.50
N TYR A 9 15.95 4.19 -5.72
CA TYR A 9 14.56 4.16 -6.17
C TYR A 9 14.00 5.56 -6.20
N GLU A 10 13.25 5.87 -7.28
CA GLU A 10 12.49 7.09 -7.37
C GLU A 10 11.13 6.87 -6.71
N ILE A 11 10.69 7.79 -5.87
CA ILE A 11 9.34 7.77 -5.31
C ILE A 11 8.64 9.05 -5.74
N ARG A 12 7.50 8.89 -6.38
CA ARG A 12 6.69 10.01 -6.86
C ARG A 12 5.24 9.60 -7.02
N TRP A 13 4.39 10.58 -7.28
CA TRP A 13 2.99 10.30 -7.61
C TRP A 13 2.91 9.47 -8.88
N MET A 14 2.02 8.48 -8.88
CA MET A 14 1.77 7.64 -10.05
C MET A 14 1.17 8.48 -11.17
N LYS A 15 1.57 8.20 -12.40
CA LYS A 15 0.98 8.79 -13.60
C LYS A 15 -0.16 7.92 -14.11
N PRO A 16 -1.21 8.50 -14.74
CA PRO A 16 -2.34 7.72 -15.25
C PRO A 16 -1.94 6.56 -16.17
N GLY A 17 -0.92 6.73 -16.99
CA GLY A 17 -0.43 5.68 -17.88
C GLY A 17 0.24 4.50 -17.17
N GLU A 18 0.51 4.61 -15.89
CA GLU A 18 1.13 3.56 -15.08
C GLU A 18 0.12 2.72 -14.31
N TRP A 19 -1.17 2.96 -14.52
CA TRP A 19 -2.23 2.27 -13.77
C TRP A 19 -2.14 0.75 -13.92
N ASN A 20 -2.10 0.26 -15.15
CA ASN A 20 -2.10 -1.19 -15.41
C ASN A 20 -0.85 -1.84 -14.83
N GLU A 21 0.31 -1.26 -15.06
CA GLU A 21 1.58 -1.79 -14.52
C GLU A 21 1.53 -1.88 -12.99
N THR A 22 1.01 -0.84 -12.35
CA THR A 22 0.93 -0.77 -10.88
C THR A 22 -0.05 -1.82 -10.34
N MET A 23 -1.25 -1.90 -10.91
CA MET A 23 -2.26 -2.85 -10.42
C MET A 23 -1.87 -4.30 -10.70
N ASP A 24 -1.20 -4.56 -11.81
CA ASP A 24 -0.70 -5.90 -12.11
C ASP A 24 0.39 -6.31 -11.12
N MET A 25 1.26 -5.38 -10.71
CA MET A 25 2.27 -5.63 -9.68
C MET A 25 1.59 -5.92 -8.33
N VAL A 26 0.58 -5.15 -7.97
CA VAL A 26 -0.20 -5.37 -6.75
C VAL A 26 -0.83 -6.77 -6.76
N TRP A 27 -1.47 -7.15 -7.86
CA TRP A 27 -2.13 -8.45 -7.97
C TRP A 27 -1.14 -9.61 -7.86
N ARG A 28 0.00 -9.54 -8.55
CA ARG A 28 1.04 -10.58 -8.46
C ARG A 28 1.53 -10.75 -7.03
N THR A 29 1.78 -9.65 -6.36
CA THR A 29 2.30 -9.66 -4.99
C THR A 29 1.26 -10.16 -4.00
N PHE A 30 0.01 -9.74 -4.18
CA PHE A 30 -1.11 -10.24 -3.37
C PHE A 30 -1.23 -11.76 -3.49
N MET A 31 -1.23 -12.29 -4.71
CA MET A 31 -1.35 -13.72 -4.94
C MET A 31 -0.19 -14.50 -4.34
N ARG A 32 1.00 -13.90 -4.29
CA ARG A 32 2.19 -14.53 -3.74
C ARG A 32 2.21 -14.58 -2.20
N PHE A 33 1.72 -13.53 -1.55
CA PHE A 33 1.91 -13.37 -0.11
C PHE A 33 0.64 -13.32 0.73
N GLU A 34 -0.51 -12.96 0.17
CA GLU A 34 -1.73 -12.72 0.95
C GLU A 34 -2.88 -13.66 0.62
N ALA A 35 -2.93 -14.17 -0.60
CA ALA A 35 -4.10 -14.93 -1.07
C ALA A 35 -4.43 -16.14 -0.20
N GLU A 36 -3.45 -16.77 0.42
CA GLU A 36 -3.68 -17.94 1.28
C GLU A 36 -4.49 -17.60 2.54
N ASP A 37 -4.47 -16.35 2.97
CA ASP A 37 -5.23 -15.87 4.13
C ASP A 37 -6.64 -15.40 3.74
N TYR A 38 -7.01 -15.51 2.48
CA TYR A 38 -8.29 -15.06 1.95
C TYR A 38 -9.15 -16.24 1.52
N THR A 39 -10.47 -16.09 1.63
CA THR A 39 -11.39 -17.04 1.00
C THR A 39 -11.41 -16.80 -0.51
N GLN A 40 -11.98 -17.75 -1.28
CA GLN A 40 -12.15 -17.56 -2.72
C GLN A 40 -12.97 -16.30 -3.03
N GLU A 41 -14.01 -16.04 -2.23
CA GLU A 41 -14.79 -14.81 -2.35
C GLU A 41 -13.93 -13.59 -2.11
N GLY A 42 -13.08 -13.62 -1.08
CA GLY A 42 -12.16 -12.52 -0.78
C GLY A 42 -11.18 -12.26 -1.92
N ILE A 43 -10.64 -13.30 -2.53
CA ILE A 43 -9.73 -13.18 -3.68
C ILE A 43 -10.46 -12.55 -4.86
N SER A 44 -11.68 -13.02 -5.17
CA SER A 44 -12.49 -12.45 -6.25
C SER A 44 -12.83 -10.99 -5.99
N ASN A 45 -13.18 -10.65 -4.76
CA ASN A 45 -13.50 -9.28 -4.38
C ASN A 45 -12.28 -8.38 -4.52
N PHE A 46 -11.10 -8.85 -4.15
CA PHE A 46 -9.88 -8.07 -4.31
C PHE A 46 -9.54 -7.85 -5.78
N HIS A 47 -9.69 -8.89 -6.61
CA HIS A 47 -9.48 -8.77 -8.05
C HIS A 47 -10.42 -7.72 -8.65
N ALA A 48 -11.70 -7.79 -8.30
CA ALA A 48 -12.69 -6.81 -8.77
C ALA A 48 -12.33 -5.39 -8.30
N PHE A 49 -11.88 -5.24 -7.05
CA PHE A 49 -11.46 -3.96 -6.53
C PHE A 49 -10.37 -3.33 -7.39
N LEU A 50 -9.38 -4.10 -7.82
CA LEU A 50 -8.28 -3.60 -8.64
C LEU A 50 -8.70 -3.31 -10.09
N TYR A 51 -9.59 -4.12 -10.67
CA TYR A 51 -9.79 -4.16 -12.12
C TYR A 51 -11.18 -3.74 -12.63
N ASP A 52 -12.17 -3.51 -11.77
CA ASP A 52 -13.53 -3.18 -12.21
C ASP A 52 -13.72 -1.72 -12.68
N GLY A 53 -12.71 -0.89 -12.56
CA GLY A 53 -12.75 0.47 -13.09
C GLY A 53 -13.21 1.53 -12.10
N ALA A 54 -13.90 1.18 -11.02
CA ALA A 54 -14.34 2.16 -10.02
C ALA A 54 -13.15 2.81 -9.31
N LEU A 55 -12.14 2.01 -8.96
CA LEU A 55 -10.94 2.50 -8.28
C LEU A 55 -10.17 3.48 -9.19
N ARG A 56 -10.05 3.12 -10.47
CA ARG A 56 -9.36 3.99 -11.44
C ARG A 56 -10.08 5.32 -11.59
N ARG A 57 -11.42 5.32 -11.59
CA ARG A 57 -12.19 6.57 -11.63
C ARG A 57 -11.91 7.43 -10.41
N TRP A 58 -11.87 6.84 -9.22
CA TRP A 58 -11.53 7.58 -8.00
C TRP A 58 -10.13 8.20 -8.09
N TYR A 59 -9.19 7.45 -8.62
CA TYR A 59 -7.84 7.95 -8.84
C TYR A 59 -7.86 9.15 -9.79
N LEU A 60 -8.55 9.04 -10.93
CA LEU A 60 -8.62 10.12 -11.91
C LEU A 60 -9.35 11.34 -11.37
N GLU A 61 -10.25 11.16 -10.41
CA GLU A 61 -10.97 12.25 -9.74
C GLU A 61 -10.21 12.83 -8.55
N GLY A 62 -9.02 12.34 -8.25
CA GLY A 62 -8.22 12.81 -7.13
C GLY A 62 -8.67 12.31 -5.76
N LYS A 63 -9.54 11.30 -5.72
CA LYS A 63 -10.08 10.72 -4.48
C LYS A 63 -9.28 9.53 -3.98
N TYR A 64 -8.33 9.06 -4.76
CA TYR A 64 -7.48 7.93 -4.44
C TYR A 64 -6.05 8.30 -4.80
N LEU A 65 -5.19 8.38 -3.79
CA LEU A 65 -3.83 8.89 -3.96
C LEU A 65 -2.86 7.73 -4.00
N ILE A 66 -1.97 7.73 -4.99
CA ILE A 66 -1.00 6.64 -5.18
C ILE A 66 0.41 7.21 -5.36
N LEU A 67 1.33 6.83 -4.45
CA LEU A 67 2.76 7.01 -4.66
C LEU A 67 3.33 5.69 -5.19
N VAL A 68 4.20 5.78 -6.18
CA VAL A 68 4.90 4.61 -6.71
C VAL A 68 6.39 4.73 -6.45
N ALA A 69 7.03 3.58 -6.27
CA ALA A 69 8.48 3.44 -6.24
C ALA A 69 8.92 2.83 -7.56
N LEU A 70 9.92 3.44 -8.19
CA LEU A 70 10.43 3.00 -9.48
C LEU A 70 11.91 2.65 -9.38
N HIS A 71 12.29 1.60 -10.08
CA HIS A 71 13.69 1.24 -10.29
C HIS A 71 13.92 1.18 -11.80
N GLU A 72 14.78 2.07 -12.28
CA GLU A 72 15.08 2.15 -13.71
C GLU A 72 13.81 2.27 -14.58
N GLY A 73 12.86 3.08 -14.12
CA GLY A 73 11.62 3.34 -14.82
C GLY A 73 10.51 2.30 -14.65
N LYS A 74 10.78 1.21 -13.92
CA LYS A 74 9.81 0.15 -13.68
C LYS A 74 9.15 0.34 -12.30
N VAL A 75 7.83 0.21 -12.21
CA VAL A 75 7.12 0.26 -10.94
C VAL A 75 7.44 -1.00 -10.14
N VAL A 76 8.01 -0.82 -8.95
CA VAL A 76 8.40 -1.93 -8.07
C VAL A 76 7.72 -1.86 -6.70
N GLY A 77 6.98 -0.79 -6.44
CA GLY A 77 6.22 -0.66 -5.20
C GLY A 77 5.19 0.44 -5.31
N GLU A 78 4.21 0.42 -4.43
CA GLU A 78 3.19 1.46 -4.36
C GLU A 78 2.60 1.55 -2.96
N ILE A 79 2.08 2.73 -2.61
CA ILE A 79 1.20 2.94 -1.47
C ILE A 79 0.01 3.78 -1.93
N SER A 80 -1.18 3.38 -1.51
CA SER A 80 -2.42 4.07 -1.87
C SER A 80 -3.20 4.45 -0.63
N VAL A 81 -3.79 5.65 -0.64
CA VAL A 81 -4.60 6.16 0.46
C VAL A 81 -5.94 6.67 -0.07
N ARG A 82 -7.00 6.40 0.69
CA ARG A 82 -8.34 6.91 0.40
C ARG A 82 -9.00 7.44 1.67
N ASN A 83 -10.10 8.17 1.50
CA ASN A 83 -10.89 8.73 2.62
C ASN A 83 -10.03 9.55 3.59
N GLY A 84 -9.04 10.27 3.04
CA GLY A 84 -8.19 11.19 3.78
C GLY A 84 -7.02 10.55 4.49
N ASN A 85 -7.19 9.44 5.18
CA ASN A 85 -6.12 8.86 6.02
C ASN A 85 -6.04 7.34 6.03
N PHE A 86 -6.86 6.66 5.24
CA PHE A 86 -6.91 5.20 5.23
C PHE A 86 -5.95 4.64 4.20
N ILE A 87 -4.95 3.86 4.65
CA ILE A 87 -4.04 3.14 3.75
C ILE A 87 -4.83 1.98 3.13
N SER A 88 -5.05 2.09 1.82
CA SER A 88 -5.81 1.10 1.06
C SER A 88 -4.93 -0.05 0.58
N LEU A 89 -3.78 0.28 0.01
CA LEU A 89 -2.82 -0.70 -0.53
C LEU A 89 -1.40 -0.28 -0.15
N LEU A 90 -0.56 -1.27 0.13
CA LEU A 90 0.88 -1.07 0.27
C LEU A 90 1.55 -2.37 -0.19
N PHE A 91 2.13 -2.33 -1.37
CA PHE A 91 2.74 -3.52 -1.99
C PHE A 91 4.10 -3.18 -2.56
N VAL A 92 5.05 -4.11 -2.38
CA VAL A 92 6.39 -4.04 -2.97
C VAL A 92 6.65 -5.36 -3.65
N GLU A 93 7.13 -5.33 -4.90
CA GLU A 93 7.45 -6.53 -5.66
C GLU A 93 8.44 -7.41 -4.92
N GLU A 94 8.25 -8.72 -4.98
CA GLU A 94 9.04 -9.70 -4.19
C GLU A 94 10.55 -9.49 -4.34
N ALA A 95 11.02 -9.29 -5.57
CA ALA A 95 12.46 -9.11 -5.82
C ALA A 95 13.05 -7.89 -5.13
N TYR A 96 12.22 -6.98 -4.66
CA TYR A 96 12.63 -5.72 -4.04
C TYR A 96 12.31 -5.66 -2.55
N HIS A 97 11.93 -6.78 -1.94
CA HIS A 97 11.70 -6.86 -0.50
C HIS A 97 12.99 -6.64 0.29
N ARG A 98 12.85 -6.18 1.53
CA ARG A 98 13.95 -5.93 2.48
C ARG A 98 14.96 -4.88 2.01
N LYS A 99 14.52 -3.95 1.17
CA LYS A 99 15.37 -2.87 0.68
C LYS A 99 14.89 -1.49 1.17
N GLY A 100 13.89 -1.48 2.05
CA GLY A 100 13.38 -0.25 2.65
C GLY A 100 12.36 0.50 1.81
N ILE A 101 11.90 -0.06 0.69
CA ILE A 101 10.95 0.62 -0.20
C ILE A 101 9.61 0.84 0.47
N GLY A 102 9.03 -0.19 1.10
CA GLY A 102 7.74 -0.07 1.79
C GLY A 102 7.78 0.96 2.90
N ARG A 103 8.86 0.95 3.68
CA ARG A 103 9.07 1.92 4.74
C ARG A 103 9.14 3.34 4.21
N GLU A 104 9.87 3.55 3.11
CA GLU A 104 10.03 4.88 2.53
C GLU A 104 8.75 5.38 1.88
N LEU A 105 8.01 4.49 1.20
CA LEU A 105 6.68 4.83 0.68
C LEU A 105 5.75 5.31 1.79
N LEU A 106 5.71 4.55 2.89
CA LEU A 106 4.86 4.92 4.02
C LEU A 106 5.31 6.23 4.66
N ARG A 107 6.62 6.42 4.83
CA ARG A 107 7.16 7.65 5.40
C ARG A 107 6.75 8.87 4.55
N ARG A 108 6.90 8.79 3.25
CA ARG A 108 6.55 9.91 2.36
C ARG A 108 5.06 10.17 2.31
N MET A 109 4.25 9.12 2.30
CA MET A 109 2.81 9.31 2.33
C MET A 109 2.36 9.93 3.66
N ALA A 110 2.93 9.48 4.78
CA ALA A 110 2.62 10.04 6.09
C ALA A 110 3.02 11.52 6.18
N GLU A 111 4.18 11.87 5.66
CA GLU A 111 4.64 13.26 5.60
C GLU A 111 3.66 14.13 4.79
N TYR A 112 3.24 13.64 3.62
CA TYR A 112 2.25 14.34 2.79
C TYR A 112 0.92 14.50 3.53
N MET A 113 0.44 13.45 4.16
CA MET A 113 -0.82 13.50 4.91
C MET A 113 -0.75 14.53 6.03
N LYS A 114 0.35 14.58 6.75
CA LYS A 114 0.54 15.51 7.85
C LYS A 114 0.68 16.94 7.36
N GLU A 115 1.59 17.18 6.42
CA GLU A 115 1.99 18.54 6.02
C GLU A 115 0.99 19.19 5.05
N GLU A 116 0.46 18.42 4.11
CA GLU A 116 -0.40 18.97 3.05
C GLU A 116 -1.89 18.75 3.30
N ARG A 117 -2.25 17.65 3.98
CA ARG A 117 -3.66 17.32 4.22
C ARG A 117 -4.07 17.54 5.66
N HIS A 118 -3.12 17.90 6.54
CA HIS A 118 -3.38 18.19 7.96
C HIS A 118 -4.05 17.02 8.70
N GLU A 119 -3.75 15.80 8.29
CA GLU A 119 -4.23 14.62 8.99
C GLU A 119 -3.45 14.40 10.28
N ILE A 120 -4.13 13.95 11.33
CA ILE A 120 -3.51 13.75 12.64
C ILE A 120 -3.19 12.28 12.91
N TYR A 121 -3.72 11.37 12.12
CA TYR A 121 -3.42 9.95 12.21
C TYR A 121 -3.66 9.27 10.87
N MET A 122 -3.09 8.07 10.72
CA MET A 122 -3.35 7.18 9.59
C MET A 122 -3.87 5.85 10.10
N THR A 123 -4.76 5.22 9.32
CA THR A 123 -5.32 3.92 9.64
C THR A 123 -5.03 2.91 8.54
N VAL A 124 -5.00 1.64 8.90
CA VAL A 124 -4.83 0.53 7.96
C VAL A 124 -5.57 -0.70 8.48
N LYS A 125 -6.05 -1.52 7.56
CA LYS A 125 -6.51 -2.87 7.86
C LYS A 125 -5.44 -3.82 7.36
N ALA A 126 -4.55 -4.23 8.26
CA ALA A 126 -3.36 -4.98 7.90
C ALA A 126 -3.66 -6.46 7.70
N ALA A 127 -3.13 -7.04 6.62
CA ALA A 127 -3.13 -8.47 6.43
C ALA A 127 -2.30 -9.13 7.55
N PRO A 128 -2.59 -10.40 7.91
CA PRO A 128 -1.87 -11.04 9.03
C PRO A 128 -0.35 -10.93 8.92
N TYR A 129 0.21 -11.15 7.74
CA TYR A 129 1.66 -11.12 7.57
C TYR A 129 2.25 -9.70 7.66
N ALA A 130 1.44 -8.66 7.48
CA ALA A 130 1.90 -7.28 7.48
C ALA A 130 1.83 -6.58 8.84
N VAL A 131 1.17 -7.19 9.83
CA VAL A 131 1.00 -6.59 11.16
C VAL A 131 2.35 -6.20 11.78
N GLY A 132 3.35 -7.08 11.69
CA GLY A 132 4.69 -6.81 12.22
C GLY A 132 5.37 -5.62 11.56
N PHE A 133 5.19 -5.48 10.25
CA PHE A 133 5.73 -4.35 9.50
C PHE A 133 5.16 -3.02 10.01
N TYR A 134 3.84 -2.92 10.12
CA TYR A 134 3.21 -1.70 10.61
C TYR A 134 3.57 -1.41 12.05
N ARG A 135 3.64 -2.46 12.88
CA ARG A 135 4.00 -2.30 14.29
C ARG A 135 5.39 -1.70 14.44
N LYS A 136 6.36 -2.16 13.65
CA LYS A 136 7.72 -1.61 13.66
C LYS A 136 7.77 -0.14 13.25
N LEU A 137 6.82 0.32 12.46
CA LEU A 137 6.76 1.70 12.00
C LEU A 137 5.88 2.59 12.90
N GLY A 138 5.49 2.09 14.07
CA GLY A 138 4.80 2.89 15.06
C GLY A 138 3.28 2.77 15.05
N PHE A 139 2.72 1.90 14.23
CA PHE A 139 1.29 1.61 14.26
C PHE A 139 0.97 0.72 15.45
N ARG A 140 -0.19 0.91 16.03
CA ARG A 140 -0.70 0.08 17.11
C ARG A 140 -2.05 -0.52 16.72
N VAL A 141 -2.34 -1.69 17.27
CA VAL A 141 -3.62 -2.38 17.03
C VAL A 141 -4.73 -1.56 17.66
N SER A 142 -5.75 -1.22 16.87
CA SER A 142 -6.94 -0.50 17.34
C SER A 142 -8.14 -1.43 17.54
N ARG A 143 -8.14 -2.58 16.86
CA ARG A 143 -9.19 -3.60 16.99
C ARG A 143 -8.57 -4.97 16.82
N PRO A 144 -9.14 -6.04 17.46
CA PRO A 144 -8.64 -7.40 17.26
C PRO A 144 -8.79 -7.85 15.82
N GLU A 145 -8.02 -8.89 15.43
CA GLU A 145 -8.17 -9.49 14.12
C GLU A 145 -9.61 -9.93 13.89
N GLU A 146 -10.11 -9.65 12.69
CA GLU A 146 -11.47 -9.99 12.30
C GLU A 146 -11.51 -10.43 10.83
N GLU A 147 -12.58 -11.11 10.43
CA GLU A 147 -12.82 -11.44 9.04
C GLU A 147 -13.89 -10.51 8.50
N ILE A 148 -13.57 -9.82 7.38
CA ILE A 148 -14.49 -8.90 6.70
C ILE A 148 -14.54 -9.32 5.23
N SER A 149 -15.71 -9.80 4.77
CA SER A 149 -15.91 -10.18 3.36
C SER A 149 -14.86 -11.16 2.85
N GLY A 150 -14.50 -12.15 3.68
CA GLY A 150 -13.54 -13.18 3.31
C GLY A 150 -12.07 -12.79 3.49
N ILE A 151 -11.82 -11.65 4.15
CA ILE A 151 -10.48 -11.12 4.37
C ILE A 151 -10.20 -11.06 5.87
N ARG A 152 -9.08 -11.65 6.30
CA ARG A 152 -8.62 -11.54 7.68
C ARG A 152 -7.76 -10.30 7.82
N VAL A 153 -8.16 -9.39 8.72
CA VAL A 153 -7.47 -8.12 8.90
C VAL A 153 -7.35 -7.73 10.36
N THR A 154 -6.31 -6.97 10.68
CA THR A 154 -6.13 -6.32 11.96
C THR A 154 -6.13 -4.81 11.73
N SER A 155 -7.08 -4.11 12.35
CA SER A 155 -7.13 -2.66 12.25
C SER A 155 -6.03 -2.04 13.08
N MET A 156 -5.28 -1.14 12.49
CA MET A 156 -4.15 -0.47 13.15
C MET A 156 -4.17 1.01 12.85
N GLU A 157 -3.56 1.79 13.73
CA GLU A 157 -3.48 3.23 13.56
C GLU A 157 -2.14 3.78 14.05
N LYS A 158 -1.76 4.93 13.51
CA LYS A 158 -0.59 5.67 13.95
C LYS A 158 -0.90 7.15 13.96
N PHE A 159 -0.53 7.85 15.05
CA PHE A 159 -0.57 9.30 15.08
C PHE A 159 0.59 9.89 14.28
N LEU A 160 0.29 10.98 13.57
CA LEU A 160 1.26 11.67 12.72
C LEU A 160 1.92 12.86 13.41
#